data_847ad7852b8e6837278045260f7ab9c7
#
_entry.id   847ad7852b8e6837278045260f7ab9c7
#
_cell.length_a   1.000
_cell.length_b   1.000
_cell.length_c   1.000
_cell.angle_alpha   90.00
_cell.angle_beta   90.00
_cell.angle_gamma   90.00
#
_symmetry.space_group_name_H-M   'P 1'
#
loop_
_entity.id
_entity.type
_entity.pdbx_description
1 polymer ?
#
loop_
_entity_poly.entity_id
_entity_poly.type
_entity_poly.pdbx_seq_one_letter_code
_entity_poly.pdbx_strand_id
1 'polypeptide(L)'
;MQFNAAQIALLINGKLEGDAAVSVGSFGKIEEAQAGELSFLSNPKYEGYLYSTSASVVIINETLELKQPVSTTLIRVTDAYTAFAQLLVKYQEMVTQQLTGIQQPSYLESNVKMGENVFIGAFSYLGKNVVIGHHVKIYQGVVIGENVTIGDYSILQPGVTIYHDCILGKNVTIHTGSVIGSDGFGFAPQPDGSFKKIPQIGNVILEDYVEIGANTTIDRATMGSTIIRTGAKLDNLIQIGHNAEIGDHTVIAAQTGISGSAKVGKYVMMGGQVGTAGHIYIADGTRIAGQSGITKSIKTPNKSVNGTPATDITGSLRIQALTRNLPELEKRVKELEKMVEKLLSERVNA
;
A
#
# COMPACT_ATOMS: atom_id res chain seq x y z
N MET A 1 14.00 23.72 -7.13
CA MET A 1 13.74 24.64 -6.00
C MET A 1 14.94 24.59 -5.06
N GLN A 2 15.30 25.70 -4.47
CA GLN A 2 16.36 25.71 -3.47
C GLN A 2 15.78 26.25 -2.16
N PHE A 3 16.13 25.63 -1.06
CA PHE A 3 15.77 26.04 0.29
C PHE A 3 17.06 26.25 1.10
N ASN A 4 17.08 27.23 1.97
CA ASN A 4 18.19 27.35 2.92
C ASN A 4 17.91 26.55 4.21
N ALA A 5 18.97 26.27 4.97
CA ALA A 5 18.90 25.46 6.18
C ALA A 5 17.93 26.04 7.22
N ALA A 6 17.83 27.37 7.33
CA ALA A 6 16.90 28.02 8.25
C ALA A 6 15.43 27.77 7.86
N GLN A 7 15.09 27.82 6.56
CA GLN A 7 13.75 27.52 6.07
C GLN A 7 13.37 26.06 6.33
N ILE A 8 14.30 25.14 6.12
CA ILE A 8 14.09 23.72 6.38
C ILE A 8 13.87 23.47 7.87
N ALA A 9 14.73 24.04 8.74
CA ALA A 9 14.59 23.91 10.19
C ALA A 9 13.23 24.42 10.66
N LEU A 10 12.75 25.54 10.13
CA LEU A 10 11.41 26.07 10.44
C LEU A 10 10.28 25.12 10.01
N LEU A 11 10.38 24.51 8.82
CA LEU A 11 9.36 23.60 8.28
C LEU A 11 9.19 22.33 9.13
N ILE A 12 10.28 21.85 9.76
CA ILE A 12 10.25 20.61 10.54
C ILE A 12 10.39 20.85 12.07
N ASN A 13 10.22 22.09 12.51
CA ASN A 13 10.41 22.51 13.90
C ASN A 13 11.74 22.04 14.50
N GLY A 14 12.82 22.09 13.72
CA GLY A 14 14.14 21.65 14.09
C GLY A 14 15.02 22.78 14.63
N LYS A 15 15.98 22.43 15.49
CA LYS A 15 17.01 23.34 15.98
C LYS A 15 18.20 23.30 15.03
N LEU A 16 18.57 24.47 14.48
CA LEU A 16 19.68 24.61 13.55
C LEU A 16 21.02 24.72 14.30
N GLU A 17 22.03 24.00 13.84
CA GLU A 17 23.43 24.09 14.26
C GLU A 17 24.33 24.18 13.03
N GLY A 18 24.97 25.33 12.81
CA GLY A 18 25.81 25.62 11.67
C GLY A 18 25.35 26.83 10.84
N ASP A 19 25.62 26.82 9.54
CA ASP A 19 25.32 27.94 8.64
C ASP A 19 23.84 27.93 8.21
N ALA A 20 23.11 28.95 8.65
CA ALA A 20 21.68 29.15 8.35
C ALA A 20 21.41 29.45 6.86
N ALA A 21 22.39 29.97 6.16
CA ALA A 21 22.28 30.44 4.77
C ALA A 21 22.61 29.34 3.75
N VAL A 22 23.18 28.21 4.19
CA VAL A 22 23.54 27.13 3.27
C VAL A 22 22.30 26.61 2.55
N SER A 23 22.37 26.50 1.22
CA SER A 23 21.25 26.13 0.36
C SER A 23 21.36 24.70 -0.09
N VAL A 24 20.20 24.02 -0.15
CA VAL A 24 20.04 22.67 -0.71
C VAL A 24 18.95 22.66 -1.78
N GLY A 25 19.17 21.88 -2.83
CA GLY A 25 18.25 21.75 -3.97
C GLY A 25 17.79 20.32 -4.23
N SER A 26 18.40 19.34 -3.57
CA SER A 26 18.10 17.91 -3.73
C SER A 26 18.35 17.14 -2.44
N PHE A 27 18.00 15.85 -2.48
CA PHE A 27 18.17 14.91 -1.38
C PHE A 27 19.19 13.83 -1.76
N GLY A 28 20.07 13.45 -0.83
CA GLY A 28 21.06 12.41 -1.02
C GLY A 28 21.11 11.43 0.17
N LYS A 29 21.54 10.20 -0.09
CA LYS A 29 21.86 9.25 0.98
C LYS A 29 23.09 9.76 1.73
N ILE A 30 23.14 9.56 3.04
CA ILE A 30 24.21 10.10 3.88
C ILE A 30 25.61 9.63 3.43
N GLU A 31 25.72 8.41 2.86
CA GLU A 31 26.96 7.81 2.35
C GLU A 31 27.46 8.45 1.05
N GLU A 32 26.52 8.99 0.22
CA GLU A 32 26.79 9.37 -1.16
C GLU A 32 26.51 10.87 -1.43
N ALA A 33 25.88 11.54 -0.45
CA ALA A 33 25.42 12.91 -0.62
C ALA A 33 26.54 13.90 -0.94
N GLN A 34 26.24 14.84 -1.83
CA GLN A 34 27.14 15.85 -2.33
C GLN A 34 26.79 17.25 -1.78
N ALA A 35 27.67 18.22 -2.05
CA ALA A 35 27.39 19.62 -1.75
C ALA A 35 26.11 20.10 -2.47
N GLY A 36 25.25 20.83 -1.75
CA GLY A 36 23.92 21.22 -2.22
C GLY A 36 22.81 20.19 -1.95
N GLU A 37 23.11 19.08 -1.29
CA GLU A 37 22.12 18.08 -0.93
C GLU A 37 21.81 18.07 0.56
N LEU A 38 20.58 17.65 0.88
CA LEU A 38 20.10 17.38 2.23
C LEU A 38 20.06 15.88 2.47
N SER A 39 20.56 15.45 3.63
CA SER A 39 20.47 14.08 4.08
C SER A 39 19.86 13.99 5.48
N PHE A 40 19.68 12.76 5.99
CA PHE A 40 19.24 12.51 7.36
C PHE A 40 19.92 11.29 7.97
N LEU A 41 20.00 11.27 9.30
CA LEU A 41 20.51 10.15 10.09
C LEU A 41 19.51 9.79 11.18
N SER A 42 18.81 8.66 10.99
CA SER A 42 17.92 8.09 12.01
C SER A 42 18.42 6.77 12.58
N ASN A 43 19.16 5.99 11.77
CA ASN A 43 19.68 4.70 12.20
C ASN A 43 21.15 4.81 12.65
N PRO A 44 21.47 4.49 13.91
CA PRO A 44 22.83 4.59 14.46
C PRO A 44 23.90 3.82 13.68
N LYS A 45 23.53 2.81 12.92
CA LYS A 45 24.49 2.06 12.08
C LYS A 45 25.19 2.92 11.04
N TYR A 46 24.55 4.03 10.62
CA TYR A 46 25.05 4.96 9.62
C TYR A 46 25.76 6.17 10.25
N GLU A 47 25.91 6.23 11.58
CA GLU A 47 26.53 7.37 12.27
C GLU A 47 27.93 7.70 11.74
N GLY A 48 28.72 6.70 11.38
CA GLY A 48 30.06 6.91 10.83
C GLY A 48 30.09 7.81 9.59
N TYR A 49 29.05 7.74 8.76
CA TYR A 49 28.97 8.57 7.55
C TYR A 49 28.65 10.05 7.85
N LEU A 50 28.09 10.38 9.02
CA LEU A 50 27.87 11.75 9.43
C LEU A 50 29.17 12.58 9.46
N TYR A 51 30.28 11.93 9.80
CA TYR A 51 31.60 12.58 9.91
C TYR A 51 32.37 12.67 8.61
N SER A 52 31.90 12.00 7.55
CA SER A 52 32.57 11.94 6.24
C SER A 52 31.69 12.43 5.09
N THR A 53 30.39 12.66 5.32
CA THR A 53 29.45 13.08 4.28
C THR A 53 29.81 14.46 3.70
N SER A 54 29.57 14.62 2.40
CA SER A 54 29.63 15.92 1.73
C SER A 54 28.28 16.63 1.66
N ALA A 55 27.23 16.09 2.30
CA ALA A 55 25.92 16.73 2.39
C ALA A 55 26.04 18.12 3.00
N SER A 56 25.36 19.11 2.42
CA SER A 56 25.33 20.47 2.95
C SER A 56 24.54 20.60 4.23
N VAL A 57 23.45 19.80 4.38
CA VAL A 57 22.59 19.78 5.57
C VAL A 57 22.28 18.33 5.93
N VAL A 58 22.36 17.99 7.21
CA VAL A 58 21.93 16.68 7.73
C VAL A 58 20.93 16.84 8.88
N ILE A 59 19.77 16.16 8.77
CA ILE A 59 18.80 16.10 9.84
C ILE A 59 19.17 14.95 10.77
N ILE A 60 19.27 15.22 12.07
CA ILE A 60 19.63 14.22 13.08
C ILE A 60 18.65 14.26 14.27
N ASN A 61 18.60 13.18 15.05
CA ASN A 61 17.86 13.19 16.31
C ASN A 61 18.52 14.12 17.31
N GLU A 62 17.73 14.88 18.07
CA GLU A 62 18.22 15.80 19.10
C GLU A 62 19.05 15.12 20.19
N THR A 63 18.78 13.83 20.44
CA THR A 63 19.47 13.00 21.44
C THR A 63 20.83 12.48 20.96
N LEU A 64 21.21 12.70 19.69
CA LEU A 64 22.49 12.22 19.17
C LEU A 64 23.66 13.06 19.69
N GLU A 65 24.52 12.44 20.47
CA GLU A 65 25.79 13.04 20.91
C GLU A 65 26.86 12.85 19.85
N LEU A 66 27.46 13.96 19.41
CA LEU A 66 28.51 13.91 18.41
C LEU A 66 29.83 13.44 19.01
N LYS A 67 30.44 12.43 18.41
CA LYS A 67 31.76 11.89 18.82
C LYS A 67 32.94 12.65 18.23
N GLN A 68 32.69 13.40 17.14
CA GLN A 68 33.71 14.17 16.42
C GLN A 68 33.05 15.45 15.88
N PRO A 69 33.85 16.50 15.58
CA PRO A 69 33.33 17.66 14.85
C PRO A 69 32.80 17.27 13.47
N VAL A 70 31.75 17.94 13.03
CA VAL A 70 31.16 17.78 11.70
C VAL A 70 31.33 19.07 10.89
N SER A 71 31.51 18.95 9.58
CA SER A 71 31.64 20.09 8.67
C SER A 71 30.31 20.52 8.07
N THR A 72 29.28 19.65 8.14
CA THR A 72 27.94 19.89 7.60
C THR A 72 27.07 20.67 8.58
N THR A 73 26.11 21.44 8.08
CA THR A 73 25.08 22.06 8.89
C THR A 73 24.09 21.01 9.39
N LEU A 74 23.80 21.02 10.68
CA LEU A 74 22.88 20.07 11.31
C LEU A 74 21.53 20.71 11.64
N ILE A 75 20.45 19.91 11.48
CA ILE A 75 19.12 20.26 11.98
C ILE A 75 18.70 19.16 12.95
N ARG A 76 18.62 19.51 14.24
CA ARG A 76 18.21 18.58 15.30
C ARG A 76 16.69 18.57 15.46
N VAL A 77 16.12 17.38 15.45
CA VAL A 77 14.68 17.14 15.60
C VAL A 77 14.43 15.98 16.58
N THR A 78 13.23 15.87 17.09
CA THR A 78 12.86 14.76 17.98
C THR A 78 12.95 13.39 17.27
N ASP A 79 12.53 13.32 16.00
CA ASP A 79 12.62 12.13 15.15
C ASP A 79 13.04 12.50 13.73
N ALA A 80 14.28 12.19 13.37
CA ALA A 80 14.87 12.52 12.08
C ALA A 80 14.18 11.80 10.91
N TYR A 81 13.67 10.60 11.11
CA TYR A 81 12.97 9.86 10.05
C TYR A 81 11.63 10.50 9.71
N THR A 82 10.82 10.78 10.73
CA THR A 82 9.52 11.46 10.54
C THR A 82 9.69 12.87 9.97
N ALA A 83 10.67 13.63 10.44
CA ALA A 83 10.96 14.96 9.92
C ALA A 83 11.38 14.94 8.45
N PHE A 84 12.21 13.99 8.06
CA PHE A 84 12.63 13.82 6.66
C PHE A 84 11.42 13.40 5.78
N ALA A 85 10.59 12.48 6.25
CA ALA A 85 9.37 12.09 5.54
C ALA A 85 8.43 13.30 5.32
N GLN A 86 8.27 14.16 6.33
CA GLN A 86 7.50 15.41 6.18
C GLN A 86 8.06 16.35 5.11
N LEU A 87 9.39 16.49 5.03
CA LEU A 87 10.02 17.30 3.98
C LEU A 87 9.80 16.72 2.58
N LEU A 88 9.88 15.40 2.43
CA LEU A 88 9.59 14.74 1.13
C LEU A 88 8.16 14.99 0.69
N VAL A 89 7.18 14.89 1.63
CA VAL A 89 5.77 15.20 1.35
C VAL A 89 5.63 16.66 0.90
N LYS A 90 6.23 17.61 1.64
CA LYS A 90 6.18 19.03 1.30
C LYS A 90 6.82 19.34 -0.07
N TYR A 91 7.95 18.72 -0.35
CA TYR A 91 8.61 18.86 -1.64
C TYR A 91 7.71 18.35 -2.78
N GLN A 92 7.11 17.18 -2.61
CA GLN A 92 6.19 16.60 -3.59
C GLN A 92 4.94 17.47 -3.79
N GLU A 93 4.34 17.98 -2.71
CA GLU A 93 3.23 18.93 -2.79
C GLU A 93 3.58 20.16 -3.62
N MET A 94 4.74 20.78 -3.35
CA MET A 94 5.20 21.98 -4.08
C MET A 94 5.42 21.72 -5.58
N VAL A 95 5.99 20.58 -5.93
CA VAL A 95 6.18 20.18 -7.34
C VAL A 95 4.83 19.92 -8.02
N THR A 96 3.94 19.21 -7.34
CA THR A 96 2.64 18.83 -7.88
C THR A 96 1.68 20.01 -7.99
N GLN A 97 1.71 20.97 -7.04
CA GLN A 97 0.84 22.15 -7.07
C GLN A 97 1.07 23.06 -8.29
N GLN A 98 2.25 23.04 -8.88
CA GLN A 98 2.55 23.84 -10.08
C GLN A 98 1.83 23.33 -11.34
N LEU A 99 1.37 22.09 -11.32
CA LEU A 99 0.65 21.50 -12.47
C LEU A 99 -0.79 22.00 -12.50
N THR A 100 -1.16 22.73 -13.54
CA THR A 100 -2.54 23.20 -13.76
C THR A 100 -2.85 23.25 -15.26
N GLY A 101 -4.15 23.28 -15.58
CA GLY A 101 -4.63 23.38 -16.95
C GLY A 101 -4.75 22.04 -17.66
N ILE A 102 -5.15 22.09 -18.92
CA ILE A 102 -5.44 20.92 -19.75
C ILE A 102 -4.42 20.83 -20.89
N GLN A 103 -3.65 19.76 -20.91
CA GLN A 103 -2.75 19.45 -22.00
C GLN A 103 -3.50 18.84 -23.20
N GLN A 104 -3.09 19.17 -24.41
CA GLN A 104 -3.67 18.65 -25.64
C GLN A 104 -2.76 17.61 -26.30
N PRO A 105 -3.34 16.61 -27.03
CA PRO A 105 -4.78 16.38 -27.20
C PRO A 105 -5.40 15.68 -25.97
N SER A 106 -6.54 16.16 -25.52
CA SER A 106 -7.39 15.51 -24.50
C SER A 106 -8.85 15.68 -24.89
N TYR A 107 -9.70 14.72 -24.54
CA TYR A 107 -11.11 14.73 -24.89
C TYR A 107 -11.98 14.77 -23.64
N LEU A 108 -12.81 15.79 -23.54
CA LEU A 108 -13.80 15.98 -22.47
C LEU A 108 -15.20 15.98 -23.09
N GLU A 109 -16.02 15.05 -22.64
CA GLU A 109 -17.43 14.95 -23.04
C GLU A 109 -18.27 16.10 -22.45
N SER A 110 -19.56 16.13 -22.80
CA SER A 110 -20.50 17.15 -22.32
C SER A 110 -20.70 17.08 -20.79
N ASN A 111 -20.99 18.24 -20.21
CA ASN A 111 -21.31 18.41 -18.78
C ASN A 111 -20.19 18.01 -17.79
N VAL A 112 -18.95 17.94 -18.22
CA VAL A 112 -17.80 17.80 -17.28
C VAL A 112 -17.71 19.06 -16.42
N LYS A 113 -17.71 18.90 -15.10
CA LYS A 113 -17.54 19.98 -14.13
C LYS A 113 -16.19 19.85 -13.44
N MET A 114 -15.45 20.93 -13.30
CA MET A 114 -14.13 20.94 -12.68
C MET A 114 -14.02 22.06 -11.64
N GLY A 115 -13.36 21.75 -10.54
CA GLY A 115 -12.95 22.72 -9.54
C GLY A 115 -11.76 23.56 -10.00
N GLU A 116 -11.16 24.29 -9.08
CA GLU A 116 -10.00 25.14 -9.33
C GLU A 116 -8.70 24.32 -9.34
N ASN A 117 -7.68 24.82 -10.08
CA ASN A 117 -6.33 24.25 -10.10
C ASN A 117 -6.26 22.76 -10.51
N VAL A 118 -7.19 22.31 -11.35
CA VAL A 118 -7.18 20.98 -11.92
C VAL A 118 -6.10 20.89 -13.00
N PHE A 119 -5.39 19.77 -13.05
CA PHE A 119 -4.47 19.41 -14.13
C PHE A 119 -5.01 18.18 -14.87
N ILE A 120 -5.03 18.25 -16.20
CA ILE A 120 -5.37 17.12 -17.08
C ILE A 120 -4.24 16.94 -18.09
N GLY A 121 -3.55 15.81 -18.00
CA GLY A 121 -2.47 15.42 -18.90
C GLY A 121 -2.96 15.01 -20.28
N ALA A 122 -2.11 15.12 -21.27
CA ALA A 122 -2.42 14.78 -22.66
C ALA A 122 -2.93 13.35 -22.82
N PHE A 123 -3.74 13.11 -23.86
CA PHE A 123 -4.37 11.83 -24.21
C PHE A 123 -5.36 11.29 -23.17
N SER A 124 -5.82 12.13 -22.24
CA SER A 124 -6.85 11.74 -21.29
C SER A 124 -8.25 11.86 -21.91
N TYR A 125 -9.15 10.95 -21.50
CA TYR A 125 -10.56 10.95 -21.87
C TYR A 125 -11.43 11.06 -20.62
N LEU A 126 -12.37 12.01 -20.61
CA LEU A 126 -13.35 12.20 -19.55
C LEU A 126 -14.76 12.07 -20.12
N GLY A 127 -15.51 11.11 -19.60
CA GLY A 127 -16.89 10.82 -20.01
C GLY A 127 -17.88 11.88 -19.57
N LYS A 128 -19.14 11.72 -19.99
CA LYS A 128 -20.24 12.65 -19.69
C LYS A 128 -20.46 12.77 -18.18
N ASN A 129 -20.87 13.98 -17.75
CA ASN A 129 -21.25 14.28 -16.38
C ASN A 129 -20.17 14.01 -15.33
N VAL A 130 -18.91 13.88 -15.70
CA VAL A 130 -17.81 13.73 -14.75
C VAL A 130 -17.70 14.99 -13.89
N VAL A 131 -17.56 14.81 -12.57
CA VAL A 131 -17.37 15.90 -11.61
C VAL A 131 -16.00 15.76 -10.95
N ILE A 132 -15.17 16.79 -11.05
CA ILE A 132 -13.80 16.83 -10.53
C ILE A 132 -13.72 17.95 -9.49
N GLY A 133 -13.22 17.63 -8.31
CA GLY A 133 -12.97 18.58 -7.23
C GLY A 133 -11.82 19.53 -7.51
N HIS A 134 -11.44 20.30 -6.48
CA HIS A 134 -10.35 21.25 -6.53
C HIS A 134 -8.98 20.55 -6.42
N HIS A 135 -7.95 21.10 -7.09
CA HIS A 135 -6.56 20.66 -7.03
C HIS A 135 -6.31 19.20 -7.47
N VAL A 136 -7.25 18.58 -8.19
CA VAL A 136 -7.11 17.22 -8.72
C VAL A 136 -6.04 17.20 -9.81
N LYS A 137 -5.21 16.16 -9.83
CA LYS A 137 -4.18 15.93 -10.84
C LYS A 137 -4.48 14.63 -11.60
N ILE A 138 -4.82 14.76 -12.86
CA ILE A 138 -5.08 13.66 -13.79
C ILE A 138 -3.92 13.63 -14.77
N TYR A 139 -3.07 12.61 -14.68
CA TYR A 139 -1.90 12.49 -15.55
C TYR A 139 -2.27 11.92 -16.93
N GLN A 140 -1.27 11.73 -17.79
CA GLN A 140 -1.44 11.40 -19.19
C GLN A 140 -2.14 10.05 -19.40
N GLY A 141 -3.02 9.97 -20.42
CA GLY A 141 -3.66 8.74 -20.84
C GLY A 141 -4.64 8.13 -19.84
N VAL A 142 -5.12 8.92 -18.89
CA VAL A 142 -6.17 8.49 -17.94
C VAL A 142 -7.51 8.44 -18.65
N VAL A 143 -8.26 7.36 -18.42
CA VAL A 143 -9.62 7.18 -18.98
C VAL A 143 -10.64 7.17 -17.86
N ILE A 144 -11.59 8.09 -17.90
CA ILE A 144 -12.66 8.24 -16.89
C ILE A 144 -14.01 8.07 -17.59
N GLY A 145 -14.78 7.08 -17.12
CA GLY A 145 -16.14 6.79 -17.60
C GLY A 145 -17.16 7.85 -17.20
N GLU A 146 -18.39 7.67 -17.65
CA GLU A 146 -19.50 8.59 -17.40
C GLU A 146 -19.88 8.63 -15.91
N ASN A 147 -20.39 9.77 -15.42
CA ASN A 147 -20.94 10.00 -14.08
C ASN A 147 -19.94 9.75 -12.93
N VAL A 148 -18.64 9.72 -13.21
CA VAL A 148 -17.61 9.56 -12.16
C VAL A 148 -17.49 10.85 -11.36
N THR A 149 -17.36 10.72 -10.05
CA THR A 149 -17.05 11.83 -9.14
C THR A 149 -15.68 11.64 -8.52
N ILE A 150 -14.85 12.69 -8.51
CA ILE A 150 -13.50 12.71 -7.95
C ILE A 150 -13.38 13.86 -6.97
N GLY A 151 -13.11 13.55 -5.70
CA GLY A 151 -12.93 14.53 -4.63
C GLY A 151 -11.63 15.31 -4.72
N ASP A 152 -11.55 16.39 -3.94
CA ASP A 152 -10.45 17.34 -3.94
C ASP A 152 -9.08 16.67 -3.67
N TYR A 153 -8.01 17.24 -4.25
CA TYR A 153 -6.62 16.83 -4.04
C TYR A 153 -6.29 15.40 -4.47
N SER A 154 -7.17 14.73 -5.20
CA SER A 154 -6.92 13.37 -5.69
C SER A 154 -5.94 13.36 -6.86
N ILE A 155 -5.16 12.30 -6.97
CA ILE A 155 -4.09 12.13 -7.97
C ILE A 155 -4.32 10.82 -8.72
N LEU A 156 -4.50 10.91 -10.04
CA LEU A 156 -4.60 9.77 -10.94
C LEU A 156 -3.33 9.70 -11.78
N GLN A 157 -2.51 8.70 -11.56
CA GLN A 157 -1.24 8.48 -12.28
C GLN A 157 -1.48 8.04 -13.73
N PRO A 158 -0.47 8.09 -14.61
CA PRO A 158 -0.66 7.79 -16.04
C PRO A 158 -1.30 6.42 -16.30
N GLY A 159 -2.24 6.37 -17.23
CA GLY A 159 -2.88 5.13 -17.69
C GLY A 159 -3.88 4.50 -16.69
N VAL A 160 -4.31 5.22 -15.67
CA VAL A 160 -5.40 4.78 -14.79
C VAL A 160 -6.72 4.76 -15.57
N THR A 161 -7.52 3.72 -15.36
CA THR A 161 -8.85 3.59 -15.95
C THR A 161 -9.92 3.51 -14.86
N ILE A 162 -10.91 4.40 -14.93
CA ILE A 162 -12.05 4.42 -14.01
C ILE A 162 -13.32 4.23 -14.83
N TYR A 163 -14.06 3.17 -14.55
CA TYR A 163 -15.33 2.89 -15.20
C TYR A 163 -16.44 3.81 -14.69
N HIS A 164 -17.56 3.82 -15.40
CA HIS A 164 -18.73 4.68 -15.11
C HIS A 164 -19.28 4.50 -13.69
N ASP A 165 -19.91 5.55 -13.17
CA ASP A 165 -20.62 5.65 -11.88
C ASP A 165 -19.74 5.44 -10.62
N CYS A 166 -18.41 5.36 -10.76
CA CYS A 166 -17.50 5.23 -9.62
C CYS A 166 -17.36 6.56 -8.86
N ILE A 167 -17.12 6.45 -7.56
CA ILE A 167 -16.99 7.61 -6.67
C ILE A 167 -15.64 7.53 -5.95
N LEU A 168 -14.85 8.59 -6.08
CA LEU A 168 -13.59 8.79 -5.38
C LEU A 168 -13.73 9.95 -4.40
N GLY A 169 -13.36 9.71 -3.16
CA GLY A 169 -13.27 10.73 -2.11
C GLY A 169 -12.11 11.70 -2.31
N LYS A 170 -11.75 12.42 -1.26
CA LYS A 170 -10.66 13.40 -1.25
C LYS A 170 -9.31 12.74 -0.97
N ASN A 171 -8.23 13.33 -1.51
CA ASN A 171 -6.86 12.85 -1.30
C ASN A 171 -6.68 11.37 -1.68
N VAL A 172 -7.40 10.91 -2.70
CA VAL A 172 -7.23 9.55 -3.24
C VAL A 172 -6.07 9.56 -4.23
N THR A 173 -5.16 8.60 -4.08
CA THR A 173 -4.05 8.40 -5.03
C THR A 173 -4.21 7.04 -5.70
N ILE A 174 -4.21 7.03 -7.05
CA ILE A 174 -4.27 5.80 -7.83
C ILE A 174 -3.05 5.74 -8.73
N HIS A 175 -2.25 4.68 -8.58
CA HIS A 175 -1.03 4.48 -9.35
C HIS A 175 -1.27 3.87 -10.73
N THR A 176 -0.25 4.01 -11.58
CA THR A 176 -0.26 3.68 -13.01
C THR A 176 -0.86 2.31 -13.32
N GLY A 177 -1.69 2.25 -14.35
CA GLY A 177 -2.26 1.02 -14.89
C GLY A 177 -3.36 0.37 -14.06
N SER A 178 -3.77 0.99 -12.94
CA SER A 178 -4.84 0.46 -12.12
C SER A 178 -6.20 0.68 -12.76
N VAL A 179 -7.10 -0.29 -12.56
CA VAL A 179 -8.45 -0.32 -13.13
C VAL A 179 -9.49 -0.35 -12.02
N ILE A 180 -10.34 0.67 -11.99
CA ILE A 180 -11.39 0.83 -10.98
C ILE A 180 -12.75 0.63 -11.63
N GLY A 181 -13.51 -0.36 -11.17
CA GLY A 181 -14.90 -0.58 -11.59
C GLY A 181 -15.06 -1.49 -12.82
N SER A 182 -14.08 -2.32 -13.16
CA SER A 182 -14.27 -3.41 -14.11
C SER A 182 -15.35 -4.40 -13.64
N ASP A 183 -15.95 -5.14 -14.56
CA ASP A 183 -16.96 -6.14 -14.21
C ASP A 183 -16.38 -7.23 -13.32
N GLY A 184 -17.08 -7.54 -12.23
CA GLY A 184 -16.77 -8.67 -11.38
C GLY A 184 -16.89 -10.02 -12.08
N PHE A 185 -16.24 -11.04 -11.54
CA PHE A 185 -16.29 -12.42 -12.03
C PHE A 185 -17.60 -13.09 -11.62
N GLY A 186 -18.67 -12.74 -12.33
CA GLY A 186 -20.03 -13.25 -12.10
C GLY A 186 -20.52 -14.05 -13.29
N PHE A 187 -20.69 -15.37 -13.12
CA PHE A 187 -21.19 -16.29 -14.15
C PHE A 187 -22.15 -17.30 -13.55
N ALA A 188 -23.28 -17.54 -14.24
CA ALA A 188 -24.26 -18.54 -13.88
C ALA A 188 -24.00 -19.83 -14.68
N PRO A 189 -23.80 -20.99 -14.00
CA PRO A 189 -23.66 -22.26 -14.70
C PRO A 189 -24.96 -22.62 -15.41
N GLN A 190 -24.84 -23.20 -16.59
CA GLN A 190 -25.95 -23.63 -17.43
C GLN A 190 -26.03 -25.17 -17.43
N PRO A 191 -27.21 -25.76 -17.78
CA PRO A 191 -27.37 -27.22 -17.82
C PRO A 191 -26.43 -27.94 -18.79
N ASP A 192 -25.97 -27.26 -19.82
CA ASP A 192 -25.02 -27.77 -20.85
C ASP A 192 -23.55 -27.69 -20.41
N GLY A 193 -23.28 -27.22 -19.17
CA GLY A 193 -21.94 -27.03 -18.63
C GLY A 193 -21.28 -25.69 -19.01
N SER A 194 -21.95 -24.87 -19.81
CA SER A 194 -21.46 -23.52 -20.15
C SER A 194 -21.71 -22.51 -19.00
N PHE A 195 -21.15 -21.30 -19.13
CA PHE A 195 -21.32 -20.24 -18.16
C PHE A 195 -21.88 -18.98 -18.84
N LYS A 196 -23.01 -18.48 -18.33
CA LYS A 196 -23.63 -17.23 -18.79
C LYS A 196 -23.21 -16.09 -17.89
N LYS A 197 -22.69 -15.00 -18.52
CA LYS A 197 -22.29 -13.80 -17.77
C LYS A 197 -23.48 -13.18 -17.04
N ILE A 198 -23.25 -12.81 -15.77
CA ILE A 198 -24.17 -11.99 -14.97
C ILE A 198 -23.71 -10.55 -15.10
N PRO A 199 -24.52 -9.61 -15.65
CA PRO A 199 -24.18 -8.20 -15.72
C PRO A 199 -23.88 -7.61 -14.33
N GLN A 200 -22.90 -6.73 -14.28
CA GLN A 200 -22.48 -6.04 -13.07
C GLN A 200 -22.93 -4.58 -13.17
N ILE A 201 -23.96 -4.21 -12.42
CA ILE A 201 -24.64 -2.91 -12.53
C ILE A 201 -24.34 -1.97 -11.35
N GLY A 202 -23.56 -2.40 -10.39
CA GLY A 202 -23.10 -1.58 -9.28
C GLY A 202 -21.87 -0.74 -9.64
N ASN A 203 -21.22 -0.19 -8.64
CA ASN A 203 -20.04 0.66 -8.81
C ASN A 203 -18.93 0.35 -7.79
N VAL A 204 -17.90 1.19 -7.78
CA VAL A 204 -16.84 1.23 -6.77
C VAL A 204 -16.89 2.57 -6.05
N ILE A 205 -16.69 2.54 -4.73
CA ILE A 205 -16.51 3.72 -3.89
C ILE A 205 -15.13 3.61 -3.22
N LEU A 206 -14.26 4.59 -3.50
CA LEU A 206 -13.02 4.81 -2.75
C LEU A 206 -13.26 6.00 -1.83
N GLU A 207 -13.18 5.80 -0.52
CA GLU A 207 -13.34 6.89 0.45
C GLU A 207 -12.06 7.75 0.54
N ASP A 208 -12.06 8.73 1.45
CA ASP A 208 -10.96 9.69 1.57
C ASP A 208 -9.62 9.03 1.95
N TYR A 209 -8.51 9.60 1.47
CA TYR A 209 -7.14 9.16 1.77
C TYR A 209 -6.80 7.72 1.36
N VAL A 210 -7.58 7.11 0.48
CA VAL A 210 -7.28 5.79 -0.08
C VAL A 210 -6.10 5.90 -1.05
N GLU A 211 -5.21 4.89 -1.00
CA GLU A 211 -4.11 4.77 -1.96
C GLU A 211 -4.14 3.39 -2.62
N ILE A 212 -4.09 3.38 -3.94
CA ILE A 212 -4.17 2.18 -4.78
C ILE A 212 -2.86 2.06 -5.56
N GLY A 213 -2.13 1.00 -5.33
CA GLY A 213 -0.87 0.68 -6.01
C GLY A 213 -1.03 0.36 -7.49
N ALA A 214 0.07 0.28 -8.20
CA ALA A 214 0.09 0.08 -9.65
C ALA A 214 -0.49 -1.27 -10.07
N ASN A 215 -1.18 -1.28 -11.23
CA ASN A 215 -1.79 -2.48 -11.82
C ASN A 215 -2.73 -3.24 -10.86
N THR A 216 -3.36 -2.55 -9.93
CA THR A 216 -4.39 -3.09 -9.04
C THR A 216 -5.75 -2.99 -9.71
N THR A 217 -6.56 -4.05 -9.61
CA THR A 217 -7.91 -4.10 -10.17
C THR A 217 -8.95 -4.20 -9.06
N ILE A 218 -9.95 -3.30 -9.10
CA ILE A 218 -11.07 -3.29 -8.17
C ILE A 218 -12.36 -3.45 -8.96
N ASP A 219 -13.01 -4.61 -8.81
CA ASP A 219 -14.23 -4.93 -9.52
C ASP A 219 -15.42 -4.17 -8.95
N ARG A 220 -16.34 -3.75 -9.84
CA ARG A 220 -17.62 -3.20 -9.42
C ARG A 220 -18.50 -4.25 -8.76
N ALA A 221 -19.39 -3.82 -7.91
CA ALA A 221 -20.40 -4.69 -7.34
C ALA A 221 -21.38 -5.20 -8.41
N THR A 222 -21.94 -6.36 -8.21
CA THR A 222 -23.09 -6.83 -9.01
C THR A 222 -24.27 -5.88 -8.85
N MET A 223 -24.58 -5.49 -7.61
CA MET A 223 -25.53 -4.44 -7.20
C MET A 223 -24.96 -3.74 -5.97
N GLY A 224 -25.22 -2.45 -5.82
CA GLY A 224 -24.64 -1.63 -4.77
C GLY A 224 -23.19 -1.28 -5.08
N SER A 225 -22.30 -1.37 -4.11
CA SER A 225 -20.93 -0.90 -4.25
C SER A 225 -19.88 -1.89 -3.70
N THR A 226 -18.76 -1.98 -4.36
CA THR A 226 -17.50 -2.44 -3.77
C THR A 226 -16.85 -1.24 -3.09
N ILE A 227 -16.44 -1.35 -1.83
CA ILE A 227 -16.09 -0.19 -1.01
C ILE A 227 -14.69 -0.35 -0.43
N ILE A 228 -13.84 0.66 -0.66
CA ILE A 228 -12.56 0.81 -0.01
C ILE A 228 -12.65 2.00 0.95
N ARG A 229 -12.59 1.72 2.24
CA ARG A 229 -12.82 2.69 3.31
C ARG A 229 -11.64 3.63 3.52
N THR A 230 -11.91 4.69 4.28
CA THR A 230 -10.99 5.80 4.55
C THR A 230 -9.60 5.33 4.97
N GLY A 231 -8.58 5.88 4.33
CA GLY A 231 -7.17 5.67 4.67
C GLY A 231 -6.61 4.29 4.34
N ALA A 232 -7.39 3.39 3.72
CA ALA A 232 -6.88 2.09 3.29
C ALA A 232 -5.75 2.23 2.26
N LYS A 233 -4.76 1.34 2.34
CA LYS A 233 -3.59 1.31 1.44
C LYS A 233 -3.50 -0.06 0.78
N LEU A 234 -3.66 -0.09 -0.52
CA LEU A 234 -3.52 -1.29 -1.35
C LEU A 234 -2.25 -1.16 -2.18
N ASP A 235 -1.37 -2.12 -2.07
CA ASP A 235 -0.12 -2.18 -2.83
C ASP A 235 -0.36 -2.63 -4.28
N ASN A 236 0.68 -2.93 -5.01
CA ASN A 236 0.65 -3.24 -6.43
C ASN A 236 0.05 -4.64 -6.70
N LEU A 237 -0.56 -4.81 -7.90
CA LEU A 237 -1.03 -6.10 -8.41
C LEU A 237 -2.07 -6.77 -7.49
N ILE A 238 -2.89 -6.01 -6.82
CA ILE A 238 -3.97 -6.53 -5.96
C ILE A 238 -5.23 -6.71 -6.80
N GLN A 239 -6.00 -7.76 -6.49
CA GLN A 239 -7.35 -7.98 -7.02
C GLN A 239 -8.36 -7.85 -5.88
N ILE A 240 -9.30 -6.93 -6.01
CA ILE A 240 -10.48 -6.81 -5.14
C ILE A 240 -11.72 -7.24 -5.92
N GLY A 241 -12.33 -8.34 -5.50
CA GLY A 241 -13.53 -8.88 -6.12
C GLY A 241 -14.79 -8.05 -5.82
N HIS A 242 -15.83 -8.27 -6.65
CA HIS A 242 -17.11 -7.56 -6.57
C HIS A 242 -17.76 -7.61 -5.18
N ASN A 243 -18.41 -6.55 -4.76
CA ASN A 243 -19.10 -6.43 -3.46
C ASN A 243 -18.18 -6.63 -2.22
N ALA A 244 -16.87 -6.62 -2.40
CA ALA A 244 -15.96 -6.65 -1.26
C ALA A 244 -15.95 -5.30 -0.52
N GLU A 245 -15.64 -5.34 0.76
CA GLU A 245 -15.47 -4.15 1.59
C GLU A 245 -14.14 -4.23 2.34
N ILE A 246 -13.30 -3.21 2.20
CA ILE A 246 -12.02 -3.07 2.89
C ILE A 246 -12.15 -1.96 3.92
N GLY A 247 -11.98 -2.28 5.20
CA GLY A 247 -12.16 -1.35 6.33
C GLY A 247 -11.10 -0.27 6.44
N ASP A 248 -11.40 0.73 7.29
CA ASP A 248 -10.57 1.92 7.48
C ASP A 248 -9.13 1.54 7.86
N HIS A 249 -8.16 2.27 7.30
CA HIS A 249 -6.73 2.15 7.60
C HIS A 249 -6.16 0.73 7.46
N THR A 250 -6.82 -0.13 6.69
CA THR A 250 -6.32 -1.47 6.37
C THR A 250 -5.21 -1.38 5.33
N VAL A 251 -4.15 -2.17 5.53
CA VAL A 251 -2.97 -2.20 4.66
C VAL A 251 -2.84 -3.60 4.06
N ILE A 252 -2.80 -3.68 2.74
CA ILE A 252 -2.71 -4.93 1.98
C ILE A 252 -1.49 -4.87 1.08
N ALA A 253 -0.54 -5.80 1.27
CA ALA A 253 0.66 -5.89 0.45
C ALA A 253 0.40 -6.59 -0.89
N ALA A 254 1.36 -6.45 -1.80
CA ALA A 254 1.26 -6.79 -3.21
C ALA A 254 0.80 -8.23 -3.51
N GLN A 255 0.16 -8.38 -4.68
CA GLN A 255 -0.30 -9.66 -5.23
C GLN A 255 -1.35 -10.38 -4.37
N THR A 256 -2.05 -9.68 -3.49
CA THR A 256 -3.13 -10.24 -2.68
C THR A 256 -4.43 -10.26 -3.46
N GLY A 257 -5.20 -11.34 -3.32
CA GLY A 257 -6.53 -11.52 -3.92
C GLY A 257 -7.62 -11.56 -2.85
N ILE A 258 -8.54 -10.61 -2.90
CA ILE A 258 -9.74 -10.58 -2.06
C ILE A 258 -10.93 -11.01 -2.90
N SER A 259 -11.50 -12.17 -2.60
CA SER A 259 -12.65 -12.70 -3.35
C SER A 259 -13.93 -11.90 -3.12
N GLY A 260 -14.88 -12.05 -4.02
CA GLY A 260 -16.15 -11.32 -3.99
C GLY A 260 -16.92 -11.47 -2.67
N SER A 261 -17.59 -10.39 -2.27
CA SER A 261 -18.40 -10.27 -1.05
C SER A 261 -17.64 -10.52 0.27
N ALA A 262 -16.31 -10.55 0.25
CA ALA A 262 -15.52 -10.60 1.47
C ALA A 262 -15.55 -9.25 2.20
N LYS A 263 -15.61 -9.29 3.53
CA LYS A 263 -15.55 -8.08 4.37
C LYS A 263 -14.32 -8.11 5.24
N VAL A 264 -13.41 -7.19 4.98
CA VAL A 264 -12.19 -6.98 5.75
C VAL A 264 -12.41 -5.82 6.72
N GLY A 265 -12.17 -6.06 7.99
CA GLY A 265 -12.32 -5.05 9.06
C GLY A 265 -11.30 -3.92 8.98
N LYS A 266 -11.30 -3.06 9.99
CA LYS A 266 -10.41 -1.90 10.12
C LYS A 266 -9.04 -2.33 10.63
N TYR A 267 -7.99 -1.55 10.27
CA TYR A 267 -6.62 -1.74 10.76
C TYR A 267 -6.06 -3.16 10.53
N VAL A 268 -6.57 -3.87 9.54
CA VAL A 268 -6.05 -5.19 9.16
C VAL A 268 -4.74 -5.00 8.40
N MET A 269 -3.78 -5.89 8.67
CA MET A 269 -2.50 -5.91 7.97
C MET A 269 -2.35 -7.25 7.25
N MET A 270 -2.28 -7.22 5.91
CA MET A 270 -2.07 -8.42 5.09
C MET A 270 -0.70 -8.38 4.43
N GLY A 271 0.07 -9.45 4.61
CA GLY A 271 1.30 -9.68 3.83
C GLY A 271 1.00 -9.93 2.36
N GLY A 272 2.04 -9.95 1.54
CA GLY A 272 1.89 -10.20 0.11
C GLY A 272 1.40 -11.60 -0.23
N GLN A 273 0.75 -11.74 -1.39
CA GLN A 273 0.27 -13.02 -1.93
C GLN A 273 -0.75 -13.75 -1.04
N VAL A 274 -1.52 -13.02 -0.25
CA VAL A 274 -2.64 -13.56 0.53
C VAL A 274 -3.82 -13.82 -0.40
N GLY A 275 -4.51 -14.96 -0.22
CA GLY A 275 -5.76 -15.26 -0.89
C GLY A 275 -6.91 -15.39 0.12
N THR A 276 -8.06 -14.77 -0.16
CA THR A 276 -9.25 -14.94 0.69
C THR A 276 -10.38 -15.66 -0.05
N ALA A 277 -11.11 -16.52 0.64
CA ALA A 277 -12.35 -17.05 0.11
C ALA A 277 -13.44 -15.96 0.04
N GLY A 278 -14.44 -16.17 -0.82
CA GLY A 278 -15.60 -15.28 -0.92
C GLY A 278 -16.51 -15.35 0.31
N HIS A 279 -17.30 -14.30 0.54
CA HIS A 279 -18.34 -14.23 1.58
C HIS A 279 -17.82 -14.44 3.02
N ILE A 280 -16.53 -14.17 3.29
CA ILE A 280 -15.96 -14.26 4.63
C ILE A 280 -15.86 -12.90 5.28
N TYR A 281 -15.72 -12.91 6.61
CA TYR A 281 -15.44 -11.74 7.43
C TYR A 281 -14.06 -11.87 8.10
N ILE A 282 -13.26 -10.83 8.05
CA ILE A 282 -11.98 -10.72 8.74
C ILE A 282 -12.08 -9.58 9.75
N ALA A 283 -11.98 -9.91 11.04
CA ALA A 283 -12.15 -8.94 12.14
C ALA A 283 -11.05 -7.89 12.18
N ASP A 284 -11.36 -6.77 12.83
CA ASP A 284 -10.48 -5.61 12.97
C ASP A 284 -9.12 -5.98 13.58
N GLY A 285 -8.07 -5.29 13.17
CA GLY A 285 -6.71 -5.45 13.68
C GLY A 285 -6.05 -6.80 13.39
N THR A 286 -6.67 -7.66 12.57
CA THR A 286 -6.10 -8.97 12.20
C THR A 286 -4.80 -8.77 11.43
N ARG A 287 -3.80 -9.60 11.75
CA ARG A 287 -2.52 -9.66 11.03
C ARG A 287 -2.40 -10.98 10.28
N ILE A 288 -2.18 -10.90 8.98
CA ILE A 288 -2.13 -12.07 8.10
C ILE A 288 -0.73 -12.12 7.48
N ALA A 289 -0.02 -13.20 7.76
CA ALA A 289 1.31 -13.41 7.18
C ALA A 289 1.23 -13.63 5.67
N GLY A 290 2.31 -13.30 4.95
CA GLY A 290 2.38 -13.50 3.51
C GLY A 290 2.11 -14.94 3.07
N GLN A 291 1.58 -15.10 1.86
CA GLN A 291 1.23 -16.40 1.26
C GLN A 291 0.21 -17.22 2.05
N SER A 292 -0.62 -16.57 2.87
CA SER A 292 -1.66 -17.24 3.65
C SER A 292 -2.96 -17.38 2.86
N GLY A 293 -3.64 -18.51 3.02
CA GLY A 293 -4.96 -18.79 2.45
C GLY A 293 -6.06 -18.69 3.50
N ILE A 294 -6.91 -17.66 3.43
CA ILE A 294 -8.01 -17.43 4.37
C ILE A 294 -9.27 -18.10 3.84
N THR A 295 -9.55 -19.29 4.31
CA THR A 295 -10.70 -20.11 3.83
C THR A 295 -11.95 -19.97 4.67
N LYS A 296 -11.87 -19.34 5.87
CA LYS A 296 -12.98 -19.17 6.82
C LYS A 296 -12.90 -17.79 7.48
N SER A 297 -14.05 -17.30 7.95
CA SER A 297 -14.12 -16.04 8.68
C SER A 297 -13.26 -16.04 9.95
N ILE A 298 -12.53 -14.94 10.17
CA ILE A 298 -11.78 -14.65 11.39
C ILE A 298 -12.64 -13.70 12.22
N LYS A 299 -13.32 -14.21 13.25
CA LYS A 299 -14.29 -13.43 14.04
C LYS A 299 -13.68 -12.70 15.23
N THR A 300 -12.50 -13.11 15.68
CA THR A 300 -11.83 -12.53 16.84
C THR A 300 -10.87 -11.42 16.38
N PRO A 301 -11.00 -10.19 16.89
CA PRO A 301 -10.11 -9.09 16.55
C PRO A 301 -8.66 -9.33 17.00
N ASN A 302 -7.71 -8.61 16.38
CA ASN A 302 -6.28 -8.60 16.72
C ASN A 302 -5.59 -9.97 16.65
N LYS A 303 -6.15 -10.91 15.90
CA LYS A 303 -5.53 -12.22 15.66
C LYS A 303 -4.37 -12.11 14.68
N SER A 304 -3.33 -12.94 14.93
CA SER A 304 -2.27 -13.19 13.94
C SER A 304 -2.45 -14.59 13.38
N VAL A 305 -2.47 -14.70 12.04
CA VAL A 305 -2.68 -15.98 11.33
C VAL A 305 -1.62 -16.18 10.26
N ASN A 306 -1.33 -17.45 9.95
CA ASN A 306 -0.34 -17.83 8.95
C ASN A 306 -0.69 -19.18 8.32
N GLY A 307 -0.24 -19.40 7.10
CA GLY A 307 -0.28 -20.66 6.38
C GLY A 307 -1.48 -20.84 5.46
N THR A 308 -1.54 -22.01 4.82
CA THR A 308 -2.63 -22.38 3.91
C THR A 308 -3.10 -23.80 4.24
N PRO A 309 -4.30 -24.00 4.82
CA PRO A 309 -5.20 -22.93 5.29
C PRO A 309 -4.60 -22.15 6.46
N ALA A 310 -4.97 -20.87 6.60
CA ALA A 310 -4.45 -20.05 7.68
C ALA A 310 -4.96 -20.50 9.05
N THR A 311 -4.00 -20.64 9.98
CA THR A 311 -4.22 -20.99 11.38
C THR A 311 -3.59 -19.94 12.30
N ASP A 312 -3.81 -20.05 13.61
CA ASP A 312 -3.11 -19.18 14.57
C ASP A 312 -1.59 -19.25 14.37
N ILE A 313 -0.93 -18.10 14.42
CA ILE A 313 0.49 -17.99 14.04
C ILE A 313 1.39 -18.87 14.90
N THR A 314 1.13 -18.96 16.20
CA THR A 314 1.93 -19.77 17.13
C THR A 314 1.85 -21.26 16.78
N GLY A 315 0.65 -21.74 16.48
CA GLY A 315 0.40 -23.11 16.03
C GLY A 315 1.07 -23.38 14.68
N SER A 316 0.94 -22.46 13.73
CA SER A 316 1.55 -22.57 12.40
C SER A 316 3.08 -22.66 12.47
N LEU A 317 3.73 -21.78 13.23
CA LEU A 317 5.18 -21.79 13.41
C LEU A 317 5.69 -23.09 14.06
N ARG A 318 4.93 -23.61 15.04
CA ARG A 318 5.25 -24.91 15.66
C ARG A 318 5.15 -26.07 14.66
N ILE A 319 4.11 -26.10 13.82
CA ILE A 319 3.94 -27.11 12.77
C ILE A 319 5.09 -27.01 11.77
N GLN A 320 5.45 -25.83 11.31
CA GLN A 320 6.58 -25.61 10.38
C GLN A 320 7.91 -26.10 10.97
N ALA A 321 8.16 -25.84 12.24
CA ALA A 321 9.36 -26.34 12.94
C ALA A 321 9.37 -27.88 13.01
N LEU A 322 8.23 -28.50 13.34
CA LEU A 322 8.11 -29.96 13.36
C LEU A 322 8.26 -30.58 11.96
N THR A 323 7.69 -29.95 10.93
CA THR A 323 7.78 -30.43 9.55
C THR A 323 9.24 -30.54 9.07
N ARG A 324 10.11 -29.62 9.49
CA ARG A 324 11.56 -29.70 9.18
C ARG A 324 12.24 -30.92 9.80
N ASN A 325 11.72 -31.40 10.91
CA ASN A 325 12.28 -32.55 11.64
C ASN A 325 11.61 -33.88 11.29
N LEU A 326 10.61 -33.89 10.40
CA LEU A 326 9.90 -35.12 10.01
C LEU A 326 10.83 -36.25 9.53
N PRO A 327 11.85 -36.04 8.70
CA PRO A 327 12.73 -37.11 8.26
C PRO A 327 13.45 -37.80 9.43
N GLU A 328 13.92 -37.02 10.42
CA GLU A 328 14.57 -37.55 11.61
C GLU A 328 13.58 -38.28 12.54
N LEU A 329 12.36 -37.75 12.66
CA LEU A 329 11.28 -38.41 13.41
C LEU A 329 10.90 -39.74 12.78
N GLU A 330 10.78 -39.83 11.45
CA GLU A 330 10.51 -41.08 10.72
C GLU A 330 11.61 -42.12 10.98
N LYS A 331 12.86 -41.71 10.93
CA LYS A 331 13.99 -42.60 11.23
C LYS A 331 13.91 -43.15 12.65
N ARG A 332 13.66 -42.28 13.64
CA ARG A 332 13.51 -42.68 15.05
C ARG A 332 12.33 -43.63 15.27
N VAL A 333 11.22 -43.40 14.58
CA VAL A 333 10.03 -44.28 14.65
C VAL A 333 10.42 -45.69 14.13
N LYS A 334 11.06 -45.78 12.96
CA LYS A 334 11.51 -47.07 12.39
C LYS A 334 12.52 -47.81 13.30
N GLU A 335 13.41 -47.09 13.98
CA GLU A 335 14.32 -47.66 14.96
C GLU A 335 13.58 -48.19 16.19
N LEU A 336 12.58 -47.46 16.71
CA LEU A 336 11.76 -47.89 17.82
C LEU A 336 10.92 -49.11 17.46
N GLU A 337 10.31 -49.14 16.27
CA GLU A 337 9.56 -50.29 15.78
C GLU A 337 10.44 -51.58 15.78
N LYS A 338 11.66 -51.52 15.24
CA LYS A 338 12.59 -52.63 15.26
C LYS A 338 12.99 -53.07 16.66
N MET A 339 13.16 -52.13 17.60
CA MET A 339 13.46 -52.47 19.00
C MET A 339 12.26 -53.17 19.67
N VAL A 340 11.05 -52.72 19.40
CA VAL A 340 9.79 -53.34 19.93
C VAL A 340 9.63 -54.76 19.35
N GLU A 341 9.83 -54.96 18.05
CA GLU A 341 9.74 -56.28 17.42
C GLU A 341 10.80 -57.25 18.02
N LYS A 342 12.03 -56.77 18.25
CA LYS A 342 13.06 -57.56 18.91
C LYS A 342 12.66 -58.00 20.34
N LEU A 343 12.20 -57.04 21.15
CA LEU A 343 11.73 -57.31 22.52
C LEU A 343 10.55 -58.27 22.58
N LEU A 344 9.62 -58.16 21.63
CA LEU A 344 8.49 -59.11 21.54
C LEU A 344 8.93 -60.49 21.15
N SER A 345 9.87 -60.65 20.22
CA SER A 345 10.42 -61.97 19.82
C SER A 345 11.22 -62.62 20.94
N GLU A 346 11.97 -61.88 21.74
CA GLU A 346 12.70 -62.36 22.91
C GLU A 346 11.74 -62.87 24.02
N ARG A 347 10.58 -62.17 24.17
CA ARG A 347 9.57 -62.54 25.16
C ARG A 347 8.75 -63.76 24.79
N VAL A 348 8.62 -64.10 23.51
CA VAL A 348 7.92 -65.33 23.02
C VAL A 348 8.82 -66.56 23.12
N ASN A 349 10.14 -66.35 23.13
CA ASN A 349 11.11 -67.43 23.21
C ASN A 349 11.66 -67.69 24.64
N ALA A 350 11.16 -66.96 25.65
CA ALA A 350 11.43 -67.14 27.08
C ALA A 350 10.21 -67.78 27.78
#